data_b19490036eeb60febee7c28c66bc8adb
#
_entry.id   b19490036eeb60febee7c28c66bc8adb
#
_cell.length_a   1.000
_cell.length_b   1.000
_cell.length_c   1.000
_cell.angle_alpha   90.00
_cell.angle_beta   90.00
_cell.angle_gamma   90.00
#
_symmetry.space_group_name_H-M   'P 1'
#
loop_
_entity.id
_entity.type
_entity.pdbx_description
1 polymer ?
#
loop_
_entity_poly.entity_id
_entity_poly.type
_entity_poly.pdbx_seq_one_letter_code
_entity_poly.pdbx_strand_id
1 'polypeptide(L)'
;SPVLFQARVPKQVELRITVAGESVLAAEIHSQSTKRTQIDWRHYDQGHTPYRAHALPDEIRRACLALVARLGLRFGAIDMIVTPDDRYVFLEINPSGQWMWIENETGLPISDAVCDTLLGASTRPGAPLVKTTCELQEIAP
;
A
#
# COMPACT_ATOMS: atom_id res chain seq x y z
N SER A 1 12.12 -31.15 -3.53
CA SER A 1 12.14 -29.79 -3.00
C SER A 1 11.03 -29.62 -1.97
N PRO A 2 11.24 -28.92 -0.86
CA PRO A 2 10.16 -28.65 0.09
C PRO A 2 9.06 -27.84 -0.58
N VAL A 3 7.79 -28.16 -0.28
CA VAL A 3 6.61 -27.52 -0.82
C VAL A 3 5.79 -26.97 0.34
N LEU A 4 5.35 -25.70 0.24
CA LEU A 4 4.46 -25.07 1.19
C LEU A 4 3.02 -25.19 0.71
N PHE A 5 2.13 -25.75 1.55
CA PHE A 5 0.70 -25.80 1.31
C PHE A 5 -0.01 -24.82 2.25
N GLN A 6 -0.88 -23.98 1.69
CA GLN A 6 -1.70 -23.05 2.46
C GLN A 6 -3.16 -23.18 2.05
N ALA A 7 -4.08 -22.97 3.01
CA ALA A 7 -5.49 -22.87 2.70
C ALA A 7 -5.75 -21.66 1.79
N ARG A 8 -6.53 -21.87 0.72
CA ARG A 8 -6.94 -20.78 -0.16
C ARG A 8 -8.06 -19.99 0.53
N VAL A 9 -7.82 -18.68 0.72
CA VAL A 9 -8.83 -17.76 1.23
C VAL A 9 -9.61 -17.18 0.05
N PRO A 10 -10.97 -17.29 0.03
CA PRO A 10 -11.78 -16.58 -0.95
C PRO A 10 -11.55 -15.07 -0.82
N LYS A 11 -11.37 -14.37 -1.93
CA LYS A 11 -11.11 -12.94 -1.93
C LYS A 11 -12.13 -12.17 -2.76
N GLN A 12 -12.62 -11.07 -2.21
CA GLN A 12 -13.38 -10.05 -2.91
C GLN A 12 -12.42 -9.08 -3.57
N VAL A 13 -11.45 -8.58 -2.80
CA VAL A 13 -10.41 -7.66 -3.26
C VAL A 13 -9.11 -7.92 -2.50
N GLU A 14 -7.99 -7.63 -3.11
CA GLU A 14 -6.69 -7.58 -2.44
C GLU A 14 -6.36 -6.14 -2.06
N LEU A 15 -5.63 -5.97 -0.97
CA LEU A 15 -5.17 -4.67 -0.51
C LEU A 15 -3.65 -4.64 -0.49
N ARG A 16 -3.10 -3.58 -1.05
CA ARG A 16 -1.73 -3.15 -0.84
C ARG A 16 -1.73 -1.98 0.12
N ILE A 17 -1.21 -2.18 1.32
CA ILE A 17 -1.19 -1.17 2.39
C ILE A 17 0.24 -0.72 2.60
N THR A 18 0.51 0.55 2.38
CA THR A 18 1.81 1.14 2.66
C THR A 18 1.76 1.86 4.00
N VAL A 19 2.62 1.44 4.92
CA VAL A 19 2.86 2.12 6.20
C VAL A 19 4.17 2.87 6.09
N ALA A 20 4.16 4.17 6.35
CA ALA A 20 5.35 5.01 6.40
C ALA A 20 5.23 5.96 7.61
N GLY A 21 6.05 5.76 8.64
CA GLY A 21 5.91 6.45 9.92
C GLY A 21 4.55 6.20 10.56
N GLU A 22 3.76 7.27 10.72
CA GLU A 22 2.38 7.22 11.25
C GLU A 22 1.31 7.16 10.13
N SER A 23 1.73 7.28 8.88
CA SER A 23 0.84 7.24 7.72
C SER A 23 0.54 5.80 7.32
N VAL A 24 -0.73 5.52 7.06
CA VAL A 24 -1.21 4.23 6.55
C VAL A 24 -2.07 4.50 5.32
N LEU A 25 -1.58 4.11 4.16
CA LEU A 25 -2.19 4.35 2.85
C LEU A 25 -2.51 3.01 2.21
N ALA A 26 -3.79 2.77 1.89
CA ALA A 26 -4.24 1.50 1.34
C ALA A 26 -4.84 1.67 -0.06
N ALA A 27 -4.52 0.75 -0.93
CA ALA A 27 -5.07 0.63 -2.27
C ALA A 27 -5.73 -0.74 -2.46
N GLU A 28 -6.89 -0.73 -3.08
CA GLU A 28 -7.56 -1.94 -3.57
C GLU A 28 -6.95 -2.37 -4.90
N ILE A 29 -6.78 -3.67 -5.05
CA ILE A 29 -6.36 -4.34 -6.27
C ILE A 29 -7.50 -5.28 -6.67
N HIS A 30 -8.26 -4.91 -7.69
CA HIS A 30 -9.40 -5.70 -8.17
C HIS A 30 -8.95 -6.88 -9.03
N SER A 31 -8.10 -7.74 -8.48
CA SER A 31 -7.48 -8.89 -9.17
C SER A 31 -8.50 -9.92 -9.68
N GLN A 32 -9.72 -9.93 -9.13
CA GLN A 32 -10.78 -10.85 -9.55
C GLN A 32 -11.45 -10.46 -10.87
N SER A 33 -11.19 -9.24 -11.38
CA SER A 33 -11.74 -8.76 -12.65
C SER A 33 -11.17 -9.48 -13.87
N THR A 34 -9.98 -10.08 -13.77
CA THR A 34 -9.35 -10.80 -14.88
C THR A 34 -8.91 -12.22 -14.47
N LYS A 35 -8.98 -13.17 -15.39
CA LYS A 35 -8.56 -14.57 -15.13
C LYS A 35 -7.07 -14.70 -14.79
N ARG A 36 -6.23 -13.77 -15.28
CA ARG A 36 -4.77 -13.79 -15.06
C ARG A 36 -4.40 -13.44 -13.63
N THR A 37 -5.10 -12.49 -13.03
CA THR A 37 -4.80 -11.94 -11.70
C THR A 37 -5.59 -12.63 -10.58
N GLN A 38 -6.54 -13.52 -10.90
CA GLN A 38 -7.40 -14.19 -9.91
C GLN A 38 -6.65 -14.98 -8.84
N ILE A 39 -5.51 -15.58 -9.17
CA ILE A 39 -4.72 -16.37 -8.24
C ILE A 39 -3.66 -15.48 -7.58
N ASP A 40 -2.93 -14.71 -8.38
CA ASP A 40 -1.88 -13.80 -7.93
C ASP A 40 -1.95 -12.51 -8.76
N TRP A 41 -2.23 -11.38 -8.10
CA TRP A 41 -2.30 -10.07 -8.74
C TRP A 41 -0.96 -9.63 -9.38
N ARG A 42 0.16 -10.21 -8.94
CA ARG A 42 1.50 -9.97 -9.49
C ARG A 42 1.69 -10.48 -10.92
N HIS A 43 0.78 -11.33 -11.41
CA HIS A 43 0.70 -11.68 -12.82
C HIS A 43 0.13 -10.50 -13.62
N TYR A 44 0.91 -9.44 -13.72
CA TYR A 44 0.60 -8.16 -14.35
C TYR A 44 -0.33 -8.27 -15.56
N ASP A 45 -1.54 -7.75 -15.41
CA ASP A 45 -2.43 -7.43 -16.52
C ASP A 45 -2.54 -5.91 -16.59
N GLN A 46 -1.43 -5.26 -17.03
CA GLN A 46 -1.32 -3.81 -17.09
C GLN A 46 -2.43 -3.24 -17.96
N GLY A 47 -3.21 -2.33 -17.40
CA GLY A 47 -4.32 -1.66 -18.06
C GLY A 47 -5.70 -2.28 -17.86
N HIS A 48 -5.83 -3.48 -17.25
CA HIS A 48 -7.11 -4.16 -17.06
C HIS A 48 -7.46 -4.41 -15.58
N THR A 49 -6.51 -4.26 -14.66
CA THR A 49 -6.75 -4.41 -13.22
C THR A 49 -7.00 -3.04 -12.61
N PRO A 50 -8.22 -2.71 -12.15
CA PRO A 50 -8.50 -1.44 -11.51
C PRO A 50 -7.83 -1.34 -10.13
N TYR A 51 -7.26 -0.17 -9.84
CA TYR A 51 -6.69 0.19 -8.54
C TYR A 51 -7.47 1.39 -7.99
N ARG A 52 -7.76 1.37 -6.68
CA ARG A 52 -8.48 2.46 -6.02
C ARG A 52 -7.96 2.69 -4.62
N ALA A 53 -8.03 3.92 -4.13
CA ALA A 53 -7.79 4.20 -2.72
C ALA A 53 -8.83 3.48 -1.86
N HIS A 54 -8.40 2.85 -0.76
CA HIS A 54 -9.24 2.13 0.18
C HIS A 54 -9.22 2.79 1.55
N ALA A 55 -10.40 3.02 2.13
CA ALA A 55 -10.53 3.52 3.49
C ALA A 55 -10.51 2.34 4.46
N LEU A 56 -9.39 2.17 5.18
CA LEU A 56 -9.26 1.11 6.17
C LEU A 56 -10.12 1.41 7.41
N PRO A 57 -10.77 0.40 8.00
CA PRO A 57 -11.32 0.50 9.35
C PRO A 57 -10.21 0.88 10.35
N ASP A 58 -10.56 1.69 11.36
CA ASP A 58 -9.60 2.16 12.36
C ASP A 58 -8.87 1.04 13.11
N GLU A 59 -9.54 -0.07 13.32
CA GLU A 59 -8.95 -1.26 13.94
C GLU A 59 -7.82 -1.84 13.08
N ILE A 60 -8.07 -2.02 11.78
CA ILE A 60 -7.09 -2.55 10.82
C ILE A 60 -5.93 -1.57 10.66
N ARG A 61 -6.22 -0.27 10.55
CA ARG A 61 -5.19 0.77 10.49
C ARG A 61 -4.26 0.71 11.70
N ARG A 62 -4.81 0.62 12.92
CA ARG A 62 -4.02 0.51 14.16
C ARG A 62 -3.22 -0.79 14.21
N ALA A 63 -3.79 -1.90 13.74
CA ALA A 63 -3.09 -3.18 13.68
C ALA A 63 -1.88 -3.13 12.73
N CYS A 64 -2.00 -2.48 11.57
CA CYS A 64 -0.89 -2.29 10.63
C CYS A 64 0.24 -1.45 11.26
N LEU A 65 -0.08 -0.34 11.92
CA LEU A 65 0.91 0.49 12.64
C LEU A 65 1.62 -0.30 13.75
N ALA A 66 0.84 -1.04 14.56
CA ALA A 66 1.38 -1.85 15.64
C ALA A 66 2.30 -2.97 15.13
N LEU A 67 1.95 -3.61 14.00
CA LEU A 67 2.78 -4.64 13.38
C LEU A 67 4.13 -4.07 12.94
N VAL A 68 4.12 -2.95 12.20
CA VAL A 68 5.34 -2.29 11.71
C VAL A 68 6.22 -1.87 12.89
N ALA A 69 5.63 -1.27 13.93
CA ALA A 69 6.35 -0.85 15.14
C ALA A 69 6.96 -2.05 15.90
N ARG A 70 6.22 -3.15 16.07
CA ARG A 70 6.73 -4.36 16.75
C ARG A 70 7.88 -5.04 16.01
N LEU A 71 7.94 -4.89 14.70
CA LEU A 71 9.06 -5.36 13.88
C LEU A 71 10.25 -4.41 13.88
N GLY A 72 10.16 -3.27 14.59
CA GLY A 72 11.20 -2.25 14.61
C GLY A 72 11.36 -1.51 13.28
N LEU A 73 10.33 -1.55 12.44
CA LEU A 73 10.32 -0.91 11.13
C LEU A 73 9.70 0.49 11.21
N ARG A 74 10.06 1.36 10.27
CA ARG A 74 9.40 2.65 10.02
C ARG A 74 8.65 2.67 8.69
N PHE A 75 8.88 1.65 7.86
CA PHE A 75 8.22 1.46 6.57
C PHE A 75 7.90 -0.01 6.37
N GLY A 76 6.77 -0.30 5.75
CA GLY A 76 6.38 -1.64 5.34
C GLY A 76 5.22 -1.63 4.36
N ALA A 77 5.30 -2.48 3.35
CA ALA A 77 4.21 -2.78 2.45
C ALA A 77 3.53 -4.08 2.88
N ILE A 78 2.28 -3.98 3.28
CA ILE A 78 1.47 -5.09 3.79
C ILE A 78 0.50 -5.54 2.70
N ASP A 79 0.43 -6.84 2.46
CA ASP A 79 -0.56 -7.45 1.59
C ASP A 79 -1.66 -8.10 2.43
N MET A 80 -2.91 -7.77 2.14
CA MET A 80 -4.10 -8.33 2.79
C MET A 80 -5.15 -8.73 1.75
N ILE A 81 -6.10 -9.54 2.18
CA ILE A 81 -7.31 -9.87 1.43
C ILE A 81 -8.51 -9.33 2.20
N VAL A 82 -9.46 -8.74 1.50
CA VAL A 82 -10.83 -8.57 1.99
C VAL A 82 -11.66 -9.72 1.43
N THR A 83 -12.26 -10.49 2.32
CA THR A 83 -13.10 -11.64 1.95
C THR A 83 -14.51 -11.18 1.57
N PRO A 84 -15.34 -12.02 0.90
CA PRO A 84 -16.74 -11.68 0.58
C PRO A 84 -17.64 -11.40 1.80
N ASP A 85 -17.21 -11.81 2.99
CA ASP A 85 -17.85 -11.53 4.28
C ASP A 85 -17.13 -10.41 5.06
N ASP A 86 -16.45 -9.50 4.33
CA ASP A 86 -15.79 -8.28 4.82
C ASP A 86 -14.73 -8.50 5.92
N ARG A 87 -14.13 -9.69 5.99
CA ARG A 87 -13.00 -9.94 6.89
C ARG A 87 -11.68 -9.56 6.24
N TYR A 88 -10.81 -8.95 7.01
CA TYR A 88 -9.45 -8.62 6.62
C TYR A 88 -8.50 -9.75 7.00
N VAL A 89 -7.85 -10.35 6.00
CA VAL A 89 -6.90 -11.45 6.20
C VAL A 89 -5.51 -10.99 5.81
N PHE A 90 -4.60 -11.00 6.77
CA PHE A 90 -3.18 -10.69 6.55
C PHE A 90 -2.51 -11.79 5.75
N LEU A 91 -1.69 -11.42 4.78
CA LEU A 91 -0.87 -12.34 3.99
C LEU A 91 0.60 -12.21 4.33
N GLU A 92 1.17 -11.04 4.09
CA GLU A 92 2.59 -10.77 4.30
C GLU A 92 2.88 -9.30 4.56
N ILE A 93 4.10 -9.02 5.05
CA ILE A 93 4.69 -7.70 5.09
C ILE A 93 6.06 -7.71 4.42
N ASN A 94 6.30 -6.74 3.54
CA ASN A 94 7.58 -6.52 2.89
C ASN A 94 8.19 -5.18 3.36
N PRO A 95 9.33 -5.20 4.09
CA PRO A 95 9.96 -3.99 4.61
C PRO A 95 10.63 -3.13 3.52
N SER A 96 10.77 -3.64 2.30
CA SER A 96 11.30 -2.93 1.13
C SER A 96 10.36 -3.00 -0.08
N GLY A 97 9.05 -3.12 0.18
CA GLY A 97 8.04 -3.26 -0.87
C GLY A 97 7.95 -2.03 -1.78
N GLN A 98 7.83 -2.27 -3.07
CA GLN A 98 7.62 -1.21 -4.06
C GLN A 98 6.23 -0.57 -3.88
N TRP A 99 6.14 0.75 -4.03
CA TRP A 99 4.93 1.53 -3.79
C TRP A 99 4.64 2.57 -4.88
N MET A 100 5.62 3.00 -5.68
CA MET A 100 5.44 4.09 -6.65
C MET A 100 4.35 3.79 -7.68
N TRP A 101 4.20 2.54 -8.09
CA TRP A 101 3.14 2.13 -9.01
C TRP A 101 1.74 2.30 -8.39
N ILE A 102 1.58 2.09 -7.07
CA ILE A 102 0.33 2.36 -6.36
C ILE A 102 0.00 3.85 -6.39
N GLU A 103 1.00 4.70 -6.11
CA GLU A 103 0.82 6.15 -6.15
C GLU A 103 0.41 6.62 -7.54
N ASN A 104 1.07 6.11 -8.59
CA ASN A 104 0.75 6.46 -9.98
C ASN A 104 -0.69 6.07 -10.37
N GLU A 105 -1.16 4.91 -9.92
CA GLU A 105 -2.50 4.40 -10.26
C GLU A 105 -3.62 5.00 -9.40
N THR A 106 -3.33 5.37 -8.15
CA THR A 106 -4.36 5.77 -7.20
C THR A 106 -4.31 7.24 -6.78
N GLY A 107 -3.18 7.92 -7.01
CA GLY A 107 -2.94 9.28 -6.53
C GLY A 107 -2.74 9.39 -5.01
N LEU A 108 -2.56 8.26 -4.31
CA LEU A 108 -2.26 8.27 -2.87
C LEU A 108 -0.89 8.93 -2.61
N PRO A 109 -0.74 9.83 -1.63
CA PRO A 109 0.50 10.58 -1.39
C PRO A 109 1.54 9.74 -0.63
N ILE A 110 1.98 8.63 -1.24
CA ILE A 110 2.89 7.68 -0.59
C ILE A 110 4.31 8.25 -0.55
N SER A 111 4.75 8.92 -1.62
CA SER A 111 6.04 9.60 -1.69
C SER A 111 6.20 10.61 -0.56
N ASP A 112 5.17 11.42 -0.33
CA ASP A 112 5.17 12.44 0.73
C ASP A 112 5.32 11.78 2.11
N ALA A 113 4.55 10.72 2.37
CA ALA A 113 4.63 9.97 3.62
C ALA A 113 6.01 9.33 3.85
N VAL A 114 6.64 8.82 2.79
CA VAL A 114 8.00 8.26 2.84
C VAL A 114 9.02 9.37 3.12
N CYS A 115 8.93 10.50 2.43
CA CYS A 115 9.81 11.66 2.67
C CYS A 115 9.69 12.18 4.10
N ASP A 116 8.48 12.36 4.61
CA ASP A 116 8.23 12.78 5.99
C ASP A 116 8.84 11.80 7.01
N THR A 117 8.71 10.51 6.73
CA THR A 117 9.29 9.46 7.57
C THR A 117 10.81 9.52 7.60
N LEU A 118 11.45 9.79 6.45
CA LEU A 118 12.91 9.91 6.32
C LEU A 118 13.44 11.19 7.00
N LEU A 119 12.70 12.29 6.86
CA LEU A 119 13.07 13.58 7.48
C LEU A 119 12.78 13.62 8.99
N GLY A 120 12.12 12.61 9.54
CA GLY A 120 11.68 12.61 10.94
C GLY A 120 10.55 13.59 11.22
N ALA A 121 9.88 14.09 10.19
CA ALA A 121 8.72 14.93 10.33
C ALA A 121 7.55 14.09 10.87
N SER A 122 7.01 14.50 12.03
CA SER A 122 5.75 13.93 12.53
C SER A 122 4.62 14.56 11.70
N THR A 123 3.93 13.80 10.90
CA THR A 123 2.75 14.29 10.19
C THR A 123 1.67 14.63 11.20
N ARG A 124 1.51 15.93 11.51
CA ARG A 124 0.33 16.40 12.26
C ARG A 124 -0.88 16.21 11.37
N PRO A 125 -1.97 15.56 11.82
CA PRO A 125 -3.21 15.51 11.07
C PRO A 125 -3.70 16.95 10.85
N GLY A 126 -3.77 17.39 9.59
CA GLY A 126 -4.36 18.68 9.22
C GLY A 126 -3.38 19.76 8.72
N ALA A 127 -2.12 19.47 8.43
CA ALA A 127 -1.28 20.41 7.72
C ALA A 127 -1.70 20.50 6.23
N PRO A 128 -1.97 21.72 5.69
CA PRO A 128 -2.29 21.86 4.27
C PRO A 128 -1.09 21.42 3.43
N LEU A 129 -1.35 20.63 2.38
CA LEU A 129 -0.36 20.22 1.40
C LEU A 129 0.27 21.47 0.77
N VAL A 130 1.50 21.79 1.16
CA VAL A 130 2.31 22.77 0.44
C VAL A 130 2.78 22.07 -0.83
N LYS A 131 2.15 22.41 -1.97
CA LYS A 131 2.65 22.01 -3.27
C LYS A 131 4.00 22.74 -3.48
N THR A 132 5.09 22.05 -3.20
CA THR A 132 6.42 22.52 -3.60
C THR A 132 6.54 22.28 -5.10
N THR A 133 6.26 23.33 -5.87
CA THR A 133 6.57 23.37 -7.31
C THR A 133 8.09 23.41 -7.40
N CYS A 134 8.70 22.30 -7.78
CA CYS A 134 10.13 22.27 -8.11
C CYS A 134 10.28 22.98 -9.46
N GLU A 135 10.59 24.28 -9.46
CA GLU A 135 11.01 24.99 -10.65
C GLU A 135 12.43 24.51 -11.01
N LEU A 136 12.51 23.71 -12.07
CA LEU A 136 13.76 23.42 -12.74
C LEU A 136 14.26 24.73 -13.34
N GLN A 137 15.25 25.35 -12.71
CA GLN A 137 16.02 26.40 -13.36
C GLN A 137 16.82 25.75 -14.50
N GLU A 138 16.42 26.07 -15.75
CA GLU A 138 17.24 25.79 -16.93
C GLU A 138 18.60 26.46 -16.75
N ILE A 139 19.64 25.64 -16.66
CA ILE A 139 21.02 26.14 -16.84
C ILE A 139 21.20 26.32 -18.34
N ALA A 140 21.12 27.54 -18.77
CA ALA A 140 21.45 27.92 -20.15
C ALA A 140 22.95 27.73 -20.43
N PRO A 141 23.36 27.41 -21.67
CA PRO A 141 24.69 27.03 -22.08
C PRO A 141 25.73 28.14 -21.93
#